data_fae1cf8bc8725a6e9ccb5cc69e8e39d0
#
_entry.id   fae1cf8bc8725a6e9ccb5cc69e8e39d0
#
_cell.length_a   1.000
_cell.length_b   1.000
_cell.length_c   1.000
_cell.angle_alpha   90.00
_cell.angle_beta   90.00
_cell.angle_gamma   90.00
#
_symmetry.space_group_name_H-M   'P 1'
#
loop_
_entity.id
_entity.type
_entity.pdbx_description
1 polymer ?
#
loop_
_entity_poly.entity_id
_entity_poly.type
_entity_poly.pdbx_seq_one_letter_code
_entity_poly.pdbx_strand_id
1 'polypeptide(L)'
;MIFQLFIILIFIQFSAACSRCKKGSGDIASIERGVPQFNGVELNGSFDVHIKKDTVQKVVITADDNILPIIETEVEHGILEIEIDDDECLRKSNKIDVYISMPTLRKVRLNGSGKVTGDGQFTGNELDVSINGSGNISLNFNVANLKSKIDGSGNITLSGISNISSHEINGSGRISAKNTESQTVYAKINGSGNISVNAIQTLKVNISGSGKVGYSGNPVTDVTISGSGKVFKE
;
A
#
# COMPACT_ATOMS: atom_id res chain seq x y z
N MET A 1 -67.86 -27.17 12.85
CA MET A 1 -66.80 -26.50 13.61
C MET A 1 -65.62 -26.33 12.65
N ILE A 2 -65.54 -25.13 12.02
CA ILE A 2 -64.60 -24.79 10.94
C ILE A 2 -63.48 -23.98 11.59
N PHE A 3 -62.25 -24.52 11.63
CA PHE A 3 -61.05 -23.83 12.12
C PHE A 3 -60.48 -23.03 10.95
N GLN A 4 -60.62 -21.69 11.00
CA GLN A 4 -59.94 -20.79 10.07
C GLN A 4 -58.50 -20.55 10.54
N LEU A 5 -57.55 -21.00 9.73
CA LEU A 5 -56.10 -20.78 9.91
C LEU A 5 -55.77 -19.41 9.34
N PHE A 6 -55.47 -18.42 10.19
CA PHE A 6 -54.98 -17.12 9.81
C PHE A 6 -53.46 -17.21 9.56
N ILE A 7 -53.07 -17.21 8.30
CA ILE A 7 -51.64 -17.05 7.91
C ILE A 7 -51.33 -15.57 7.93
N ILE A 8 -50.58 -15.13 8.95
CA ILE A 8 -49.99 -13.79 8.99
C ILE A 8 -48.73 -13.78 8.10
N LEU A 9 -48.85 -13.17 6.92
CA LEU A 9 -47.73 -12.92 6.01
C LEU A 9 -46.98 -11.70 6.55
N ILE A 10 -45.85 -11.94 7.26
CA ILE A 10 -44.94 -10.86 7.65
C ILE A 10 -44.15 -10.46 6.41
N PHE A 11 -44.53 -9.34 5.80
CA PHE A 11 -43.72 -8.65 4.80
C PHE A 11 -42.53 -7.99 5.51
N ILE A 12 -41.40 -8.65 5.52
CA ILE A 12 -40.10 -8.01 5.85
C ILE A 12 -39.78 -7.07 4.70
N GLN A 13 -40.08 -5.77 4.89
CA GLN A 13 -39.59 -4.74 3.98
C GLN A 13 -38.07 -4.62 4.18
N PHE A 14 -37.29 -5.25 3.31
CA PHE A 14 -35.90 -4.92 3.13
C PHE A 14 -35.86 -3.50 2.55
N SER A 15 -35.68 -2.51 3.40
CA SER A 15 -35.29 -1.17 2.98
C SER A 15 -33.88 -1.28 2.44
N ALA A 16 -33.75 -1.45 1.12
CA ALA A 16 -32.48 -1.22 0.45
C ALA A 16 -32.17 0.27 0.65
N ALA A 17 -31.35 0.59 1.64
CA ALA A 17 -30.69 1.87 1.75
C ALA A 17 -29.80 1.99 0.52
N CYS A 18 -30.35 2.55 -0.57
CA CYS A 18 -29.60 2.96 -1.72
C CYS A 18 -28.79 4.20 -1.28
N SER A 19 -27.60 3.97 -0.71
CA SER A 19 -26.66 5.04 -0.44
C SER A 19 -26.36 5.70 -1.78
N ARG A 20 -26.78 6.97 -1.93
CA ARG A 20 -26.46 7.78 -3.12
C ARG A 20 -24.97 8.09 -3.07
N CYS A 21 -24.20 7.36 -3.86
CA CYS A 21 -22.77 7.65 -3.99
C CYS A 21 -22.57 9.12 -4.39
N LYS A 22 -21.73 9.84 -3.68
CA LYS A 22 -21.35 11.23 -3.96
C LYS A 22 -20.59 11.31 -5.28
N LYS A 23 -20.92 12.32 -6.06
CA LYS A 23 -20.18 12.72 -7.25
C LYS A 23 -19.44 14.01 -6.91
N GLY A 24 -18.17 14.10 -7.29
CA GLY A 24 -17.41 15.34 -7.17
C GLY A 24 -18.07 16.50 -7.88
N SER A 25 -18.00 17.68 -7.27
CA SER A 25 -18.55 18.94 -7.78
C SER A 25 -17.85 19.42 -9.06
N GLY A 26 -16.55 19.12 -9.19
CA GLY A 26 -15.65 19.67 -10.19
C GLY A 26 -14.84 20.87 -9.67
N ASP A 27 -15.22 21.47 -8.54
CA ASP A 27 -14.52 22.59 -7.92
C ASP A 27 -13.47 22.07 -6.94
N ILE A 28 -12.19 22.28 -7.26
CA ILE A 28 -11.08 21.76 -6.48
C ILE A 28 -10.76 22.72 -5.32
N ALA A 29 -10.64 22.16 -4.12
CA ALA A 29 -10.19 22.85 -2.93
C ALA A 29 -9.08 22.08 -2.20
N SER A 30 -8.39 22.75 -1.30
CA SER A 30 -7.34 22.13 -0.46
C SER A 30 -7.60 22.47 0.99
N ILE A 31 -7.38 21.49 1.87
CA ILE A 31 -7.48 21.65 3.31
C ILE A 31 -6.27 21.07 4.02
N GLU A 32 -5.73 21.82 4.98
CA GLU A 32 -4.71 21.32 5.89
C GLU A 32 -5.38 20.59 7.06
N ARG A 33 -4.92 19.38 7.37
CA ARG A 33 -5.41 18.56 8.48
C ARG A 33 -4.49 18.70 9.69
N GLY A 34 -5.05 19.15 10.81
CA GLY A 34 -4.35 19.14 12.09
C GLY A 34 -4.40 17.75 12.70
N VAL A 35 -3.29 17.02 12.66
CA VAL A 35 -3.20 15.64 13.18
C VAL A 35 -2.04 15.52 14.17
N PRO A 36 -2.11 14.58 15.16
CA PRO A 36 -0.98 14.28 16.04
C PRO A 36 0.25 13.84 15.27
N GLN A 37 1.38 13.68 15.96
CA GLN A 37 2.61 13.19 15.32
C GLN A 37 2.48 11.72 14.94
N PHE A 38 2.98 11.38 13.74
CA PHE A 38 3.00 10.04 13.18
C PHE A 38 4.32 9.76 12.47
N ASN A 39 4.63 8.49 12.25
CA ASN A 39 5.79 8.02 11.49
C ASN A 39 5.42 6.87 10.51
N GLY A 40 4.14 6.56 10.37
CA GLY A 40 3.59 5.65 9.39
C GLY A 40 2.37 6.25 8.70
N VAL A 41 2.06 5.74 7.51
CA VAL A 41 0.89 6.16 6.70
C VAL A 41 0.16 4.91 6.23
N GLU A 42 -1.13 4.87 6.44
CA GLU A 42 -2.05 3.83 5.95
C GLU A 42 -3.16 4.48 5.12
N LEU A 43 -3.42 3.93 3.96
CA LEU A 43 -4.37 4.45 2.98
C LEU A 43 -5.41 3.38 2.69
N ASN A 44 -6.67 3.68 2.94
CA ASN A 44 -7.81 2.82 2.65
C ASN A 44 -8.62 3.42 1.49
N GLY A 45 -8.20 3.10 0.23
CA GLY A 45 -8.87 3.65 -0.94
C GLY A 45 -7.95 3.90 -2.14
N SER A 46 -8.36 4.85 -2.99
CA SER A 46 -7.67 5.18 -4.24
C SER A 46 -7.15 6.63 -4.21
N PHE A 47 -6.21 6.88 -3.32
CA PHE A 47 -5.56 8.18 -3.15
C PHE A 47 -4.23 8.26 -3.91
N ASP A 48 -3.90 9.46 -4.43
CA ASP A 48 -2.56 9.77 -4.92
C ASP A 48 -1.80 10.53 -3.82
N VAL A 49 -0.83 9.86 -3.17
CA VAL A 49 -0.14 10.38 -1.97
C VAL A 49 1.30 10.72 -2.28
N HIS A 50 1.70 11.93 -1.89
CA HIS A 50 3.04 12.49 -2.06
C HIS A 50 3.66 12.71 -0.68
N ILE A 51 4.62 11.86 -0.30
CA ILE A 51 5.31 11.96 1.00
C ILE A 51 6.66 12.61 0.77
N LYS A 52 6.83 13.83 1.30
CA LYS A 52 8.10 14.55 1.25
C LYS A 52 8.85 14.44 2.56
N LYS A 53 10.14 14.13 2.49
CA LYS A 53 11.01 14.22 3.67
C LYS A 53 11.24 15.70 4.02
N ASP A 54 10.79 16.10 5.20
CA ASP A 54 10.91 17.46 5.71
C ASP A 54 11.04 17.43 7.24
N THR A 55 11.50 18.51 7.85
CA THR A 55 11.62 18.64 9.31
C THR A 55 10.28 18.92 9.98
N VAL A 56 9.34 19.52 9.24
CA VAL A 56 8.00 19.87 9.73
C VAL A 56 6.98 18.88 9.18
N GLN A 57 6.17 18.32 10.12
CA GLN A 57 5.07 17.45 9.74
C GLN A 57 3.85 18.27 9.32
N LYS A 58 3.30 17.94 8.16
CA LYS A 58 2.15 18.61 7.59
C LYS A 58 1.35 17.65 6.71
N VAL A 59 0.03 17.75 6.74
CA VAL A 59 -0.88 16.99 5.88
C VAL A 59 -1.82 17.94 5.18
N VAL A 60 -1.84 17.91 3.84
CA VAL A 60 -2.74 18.70 3.01
C VAL A 60 -3.46 17.79 2.04
N ILE A 61 -4.78 17.88 2.00
CA ILE A 61 -5.63 17.10 1.08
C ILE A 61 -6.22 18.04 0.05
N THR A 62 -6.13 17.66 -1.21
CA THR A 62 -6.69 18.38 -2.36
C THR A 62 -7.67 17.46 -3.09
N ALA A 63 -8.92 17.87 -3.20
CA ALA A 63 -10.00 17.12 -3.85
C ALA A 63 -11.12 18.05 -4.30
N ASP A 64 -12.17 17.48 -4.89
CA ASP A 64 -13.45 18.23 -5.05
C ASP A 64 -13.92 18.73 -3.68
N ASP A 65 -14.39 19.97 -3.60
CA ASP A 65 -14.75 20.65 -2.35
C ASP A 65 -15.82 19.89 -1.53
N ASN A 66 -16.77 19.27 -2.22
CA ASN A 66 -17.82 18.46 -1.61
C ASN A 66 -17.35 17.03 -1.20
N ILE A 67 -16.14 16.63 -1.60
CA ILE A 67 -15.53 15.34 -1.22
C ILE A 67 -14.63 15.51 0.00
N LEU A 68 -13.95 16.65 0.15
CA LEU A 68 -13.09 16.93 1.30
C LEU A 68 -13.71 16.60 2.67
N PRO A 69 -15.00 16.90 2.95
CA PRO A 69 -15.61 16.62 4.25
C PRO A 69 -15.78 15.14 4.58
N ILE A 70 -15.79 14.25 3.58
CA ILE A 70 -15.93 12.80 3.77
C ILE A 70 -14.61 12.03 3.73
N ILE A 71 -13.49 12.75 3.60
CA ILE A 71 -12.17 12.15 3.75
C ILE A 71 -11.78 12.26 5.21
N GLU A 72 -11.64 11.12 5.86
CA GLU A 72 -11.24 11.01 7.25
C GLU A 72 -9.73 10.91 7.37
N THR A 73 -9.19 11.47 8.44
CA THR A 73 -7.78 11.42 8.79
C THR A 73 -7.65 11.23 10.28
N GLU A 74 -7.15 10.09 10.69
CA GLU A 74 -6.93 9.74 12.09
C GLU A 74 -5.49 9.27 12.32
N VAL A 75 -4.98 9.44 13.53
CA VAL A 75 -3.67 8.90 13.91
C VAL A 75 -3.84 7.93 15.06
N GLU A 76 -3.63 6.64 14.74
CA GLU A 76 -3.61 5.57 15.72
C GLU A 76 -2.22 4.91 15.79
N HIS A 77 -1.70 4.73 17.00
CA HIS A 77 -0.39 4.09 17.25
C HIS A 77 0.77 4.68 16.41
N GLY A 78 0.71 6.00 16.12
CA GLY A 78 1.70 6.71 15.32
C GLY A 78 1.59 6.44 13.81
N ILE A 79 0.47 5.95 13.32
CA ILE A 79 0.14 5.74 11.91
C ILE A 79 -0.99 6.70 11.55
N LEU A 80 -0.77 7.54 10.52
CA LEU A 80 -1.81 8.34 9.91
C LEU A 80 -2.64 7.45 8.98
N GLU A 81 -3.89 7.25 9.32
CA GLU A 81 -4.88 6.58 8.47
C GLU A 81 -5.67 7.61 7.68
N ILE A 82 -5.87 7.33 6.39
CA ILE A 82 -6.63 8.19 5.47
C ILE A 82 -7.59 7.32 4.69
N GLU A 83 -8.88 7.64 4.81
CA GLU A 83 -9.94 6.86 4.17
C GLU A 83 -11.14 7.73 3.78
N ILE A 84 -12.05 7.16 3.07
CA ILE A 84 -13.38 7.73 2.85
C ILE A 84 -14.28 7.19 3.97
N ASP A 85 -15.09 8.05 4.58
CA ASP A 85 -16.10 7.69 5.56
C ASP A 85 -16.89 6.44 5.10
N ASP A 86 -16.96 5.43 5.96
CA ASP A 86 -17.55 4.12 5.66
C ASP A 86 -19.05 4.19 5.25
N ASP A 87 -19.75 5.22 5.71
CA ASP A 87 -21.16 5.46 5.38
C ASP A 87 -21.36 6.13 4.01
N GLU A 88 -20.25 6.52 3.36
CA GLU A 88 -20.24 7.25 2.10
C GLU A 88 -19.66 6.40 0.97
N CYS A 89 -20.09 6.64 -0.26
CA CYS A 89 -19.45 6.07 -1.42
C CYS A 89 -19.16 7.13 -2.48
N LEU A 90 -18.07 6.96 -3.22
CA LEU A 90 -17.71 7.80 -4.36
C LEU A 90 -18.11 7.13 -5.67
N ARG A 91 -18.87 7.85 -6.49
CA ARG A 91 -19.23 7.38 -7.83
C ARG A 91 -18.24 7.86 -8.89
N LYS A 92 -17.87 9.15 -8.84
CA LYS A 92 -16.93 9.80 -9.72
C LYS A 92 -16.47 11.11 -9.08
N SER A 93 -15.18 11.28 -8.91
CA SER A 93 -14.56 12.53 -8.45
C SER A 93 -13.31 12.81 -9.29
N ASN A 94 -12.75 14.00 -9.15
CA ASN A 94 -11.38 14.24 -9.53
C ASN A 94 -10.44 13.41 -8.64
N LYS A 95 -9.16 13.41 -8.96
CA LYS A 95 -8.18 12.76 -8.11
C LYS A 95 -8.20 13.36 -6.71
N ILE A 96 -7.98 12.51 -5.73
CA ILE A 96 -7.73 12.92 -4.36
C ILE A 96 -6.22 12.87 -4.16
N ASP A 97 -5.60 14.04 -4.11
CA ASP A 97 -4.17 14.17 -3.86
C ASP A 97 -3.92 14.50 -2.40
N VAL A 98 -3.02 13.75 -1.76
CA VAL A 98 -2.62 13.97 -0.37
C VAL A 98 -1.13 14.31 -0.33
N TYR A 99 -0.79 15.45 0.22
CA TYR A 99 0.58 15.91 0.39
C TYR A 99 0.96 15.80 1.86
N ILE A 100 1.96 14.99 2.15
CA ILE A 100 2.46 14.73 3.51
C ILE A 100 3.92 15.17 3.57
N SER A 101 4.24 16.08 4.48
CA SER A 101 5.64 16.34 4.88
C SER A 101 5.90 15.68 6.21
N MET A 102 7.04 15.00 6.37
CA MET A 102 7.40 14.33 7.63
C MET A 102 8.90 14.05 7.75
N PRO A 103 9.47 14.05 8.97
CA PRO A 103 10.90 13.83 9.16
C PRO A 103 11.33 12.36 9.05
N THR A 104 10.47 11.45 9.45
CA THR A 104 10.75 10.00 9.51
C THR A 104 9.59 9.21 8.97
N LEU A 105 9.89 8.14 8.23
CA LEU A 105 8.90 7.23 7.69
C LEU A 105 9.30 5.79 8.04
N ARG A 106 8.44 5.10 8.75
CA ARG A 106 8.65 3.72 9.24
C ARG A 106 7.73 2.70 8.56
N LYS A 107 6.57 3.16 8.12
CA LYS A 107 5.55 2.28 7.56
C LYS A 107 4.75 2.99 6.48
N VAL A 108 4.50 2.29 5.39
CA VAL A 108 3.53 2.69 4.35
C VAL A 108 2.67 1.48 4.01
N ARG A 109 1.38 1.61 4.20
CA ARG A 109 0.39 0.61 3.79
C ARG A 109 -0.61 1.22 2.83
N LEU A 110 -0.85 0.54 1.72
CA LEU A 110 -1.85 0.93 0.72
C LEU A 110 -2.86 -0.20 0.53
N ASN A 111 -4.05 -0.01 1.04
CA ASN A 111 -5.20 -0.89 0.85
C ASN A 111 -6.07 -0.30 -0.26
N GLY A 112 -5.89 -0.80 -1.51
CA GLY A 112 -6.64 -0.30 -2.66
C GLY A 112 -5.83 -0.17 -3.94
N SER A 113 -6.13 0.87 -4.74
CA SER A 113 -5.56 1.06 -6.08
C SER A 113 -4.84 2.41 -6.26
N GLY A 114 -4.58 3.11 -5.18
CA GLY A 114 -3.93 4.41 -5.17
C GLY A 114 -2.44 4.37 -5.53
N LYS A 115 -1.80 5.52 -5.37
CA LYS A 115 -0.37 5.68 -5.61
C LYS A 115 0.29 6.39 -4.44
N VAL A 116 1.45 5.89 -4.01
CA VAL A 116 2.31 6.56 -3.03
C VAL A 116 3.67 6.86 -3.65
N THR A 117 4.11 8.11 -3.57
CA THR A 117 5.42 8.54 -4.06
C THR A 117 6.16 9.26 -2.95
N GLY A 118 7.38 8.80 -2.63
CA GLY A 118 8.27 9.48 -1.69
C GLY A 118 9.24 10.41 -2.42
N ASP A 119 9.37 11.63 -1.91
CA ASP A 119 10.37 12.63 -2.32
C ASP A 119 11.40 12.80 -1.19
N GLY A 120 12.65 12.61 -1.51
CA GLY A 120 13.77 12.56 -0.57
C GLY A 120 14.09 11.14 -0.08
N GLN A 121 15.21 11.01 0.65
CA GLN A 121 15.68 9.76 1.19
C GLN A 121 15.28 9.63 2.67
N PHE A 122 14.40 8.68 2.98
CA PHE A 122 14.00 8.39 4.35
C PHE A 122 15.05 7.52 5.05
N THR A 123 15.48 7.94 6.22
CA THR A 123 16.51 7.24 7.01
C THR A 123 15.93 6.72 8.31
N GLY A 124 16.37 5.54 8.74
CA GLY A 124 15.88 4.94 9.98
C GLY A 124 16.41 3.52 10.23
N ASN A 125 15.87 2.87 11.25
CA ASN A 125 16.21 1.49 11.55
C ASN A 125 15.40 0.51 10.70
N GLU A 126 14.14 0.82 10.44
CA GLU A 126 13.23 -0.06 9.69
C GLU A 126 12.32 0.73 8.75
N LEU A 127 11.94 0.11 7.66
CA LEU A 127 10.88 0.56 6.76
C LEU A 127 10.03 -0.65 6.34
N ASP A 128 8.73 -0.59 6.61
CA ASP A 128 7.73 -1.58 6.22
C ASP A 128 6.81 -0.99 5.15
N VAL A 129 6.77 -1.62 3.98
CA VAL A 129 6.00 -1.14 2.81
C VAL A 129 5.06 -2.24 2.34
N SER A 130 3.77 -2.01 2.34
CA SER A 130 2.82 -3.04 1.92
C SER A 130 1.70 -2.51 1.02
N ILE A 131 1.30 -3.37 0.08
CA ILE A 131 0.13 -3.18 -0.78
C ILE A 131 -0.81 -4.36 -0.60
N ASN A 132 -2.07 -4.05 -0.32
CA ASN A 132 -3.18 -4.99 -0.41
C ASN A 132 -4.11 -4.48 -1.51
N GLY A 133 -3.97 -5.04 -2.72
CA GLY A 133 -4.71 -4.59 -3.91
C GLY A 133 -3.85 -4.43 -5.16
N SER A 134 -4.08 -3.35 -5.91
CA SER A 134 -3.45 -3.11 -7.22
C SER A 134 -2.71 -1.76 -7.33
N GLY A 135 -2.45 -1.12 -6.21
CA GLY A 135 -1.81 0.19 -6.17
C GLY A 135 -0.31 0.18 -6.47
N ASN A 136 0.29 1.35 -6.36
CA ASN A 136 1.71 1.54 -6.65
C ASN A 136 2.40 2.32 -5.52
N ILE A 137 3.57 1.86 -5.07
CA ILE A 137 4.40 2.58 -4.09
C ILE A 137 5.80 2.76 -4.66
N SER A 138 6.36 3.98 -4.54
CA SER A 138 7.74 4.27 -4.94
C SER A 138 8.43 5.08 -3.85
N LEU A 139 9.53 4.56 -3.28
CA LEU A 139 10.24 5.17 -2.15
C LEU A 139 11.77 5.07 -2.32
N ASN A 140 12.47 6.08 -1.76
CA ASN A 140 13.91 6.08 -1.59
C ASN A 140 14.26 6.13 -0.09
N PHE A 141 15.21 5.30 0.35
CA PHE A 141 15.51 5.13 1.78
C PHE A 141 16.97 4.75 2.04
N ASN A 142 17.37 4.86 3.32
CA ASN A 142 18.57 4.25 3.90
C ASN A 142 18.20 3.73 5.29
N VAL A 143 18.00 2.40 5.40
CA VAL A 143 17.51 1.78 6.64
C VAL A 143 18.31 0.49 6.95
N ALA A 144 18.32 0.07 8.20
CA ALA A 144 18.93 -1.21 8.54
C ALA A 144 18.07 -2.40 8.05
N ASN A 145 16.77 -2.33 8.20
CA ASN A 145 15.84 -3.40 7.85
C ASN A 145 14.72 -2.89 6.94
N LEU A 146 14.57 -3.53 5.80
CA LEU A 146 13.51 -3.26 4.84
C LEU A 146 12.56 -4.46 4.76
N LYS A 147 11.27 -4.19 4.83
CA LYS A 147 10.23 -5.18 4.49
C LYS A 147 9.36 -4.62 3.39
N SER A 148 9.05 -5.45 2.40
CA SER A 148 8.04 -5.11 1.41
C SER A 148 7.13 -6.29 1.11
N LYS A 149 5.83 -6.05 1.02
CA LYS A 149 4.83 -7.09 0.81
C LYS A 149 3.76 -6.64 -0.17
N ILE A 150 3.37 -7.54 -1.06
CA ILE A 150 2.20 -7.36 -1.94
C ILE A 150 1.26 -8.55 -1.76
N ASP A 151 0.04 -8.25 -1.35
CA ASP A 151 -1.10 -9.16 -1.40
C ASP A 151 -2.01 -8.67 -2.56
N GLY A 152 -1.83 -9.24 -3.78
CA GLY A 152 -2.56 -8.83 -4.98
C GLY A 152 -1.73 -8.64 -6.24
N SER A 153 -1.96 -7.54 -6.96
CA SER A 153 -1.34 -7.27 -8.26
C SER A 153 -0.63 -5.91 -8.36
N GLY A 154 -0.39 -5.28 -7.22
CA GLY A 154 0.26 -3.97 -7.15
C GLY A 154 1.74 -3.98 -7.53
N ASN A 155 2.35 -2.78 -7.50
CA ASN A 155 3.77 -2.61 -7.80
C ASN A 155 4.46 -1.80 -6.70
N ILE A 156 5.59 -2.30 -6.20
CA ILE A 156 6.47 -1.59 -5.27
C ILE A 156 7.81 -1.36 -5.97
N THR A 157 8.26 -0.10 -6.02
CA THR A 157 9.57 0.30 -6.52
C THR A 157 10.38 0.91 -5.38
N LEU A 158 11.53 0.35 -5.10
CA LEU A 158 12.38 0.70 -3.98
C LEU A 158 13.80 1.04 -4.46
N SER A 159 14.37 2.09 -3.88
CA SER A 159 15.76 2.47 -4.13
C SER A 159 16.43 2.89 -2.82
N GLY A 160 17.73 2.59 -2.68
CA GLY A 160 18.48 2.95 -1.48
C GLY A 160 19.39 1.86 -0.96
N ILE A 161 19.55 1.82 0.35
CA ILE A 161 20.46 0.88 1.03
C ILE A 161 19.76 0.23 2.20
N SER A 162 20.00 -1.09 2.40
CA SER A 162 19.60 -1.78 3.63
C SER A 162 20.63 -2.86 4.01
N ASN A 163 20.70 -3.24 5.29
CA ASN A 163 21.47 -4.40 5.68
C ASN A 163 20.70 -5.69 5.35
N ILE A 164 19.42 -5.71 5.72
CA ILE A 164 18.53 -6.86 5.49
C ILE A 164 17.31 -6.38 4.75
N SER A 165 16.96 -7.03 3.65
CA SER A 165 15.68 -6.81 2.97
C SER A 165 14.87 -8.10 2.84
N SER A 166 13.57 -7.97 3.06
CA SER A 166 12.60 -9.06 2.91
C SER A 166 11.48 -8.63 1.97
N HIS A 167 11.30 -9.38 0.90
CA HIS A 167 10.31 -9.11 -0.15
C HIS A 167 9.36 -10.29 -0.28
N GLU A 168 8.07 -10.06 -0.16
CA GLU A 168 7.04 -11.10 -0.30
C GLU A 168 5.96 -10.68 -1.28
N ILE A 169 5.57 -11.60 -2.17
CA ILE A 169 4.42 -11.44 -3.06
C ILE A 169 3.48 -12.64 -2.89
N ASN A 170 2.24 -12.35 -2.55
CA ASN A 170 1.13 -13.29 -2.63
C ASN A 170 0.21 -12.82 -3.76
N GLY A 171 0.35 -13.41 -4.96
CA GLY A 171 -0.40 -13.01 -6.14
C GLY A 171 0.45 -12.81 -7.39
N SER A 172 0.18 -11.73 -8.14
CA SER A 172 0.80 -11.46 -9.44
C SER A 172 1.51 -10.09 -9.51
N GLY A 173 1.74 -9.46 -8.38
CA GLY A 173 2.37 -8.15 -8.27
C GLY A 173 3.85 -8.13 -8.67
N ARG A 174 4.45 -6.94 -8.54
CA ARG A 174 5.88 -6.76 -8.82
C ARG A 174 6.55 -5.96 -7.72
N ILE A 175 7.70 -6.45 -7.24
CA ILE A 175 8.63 -5.69 -6.39
C ILE A 175 9.92 -5.46 -7.17
N SER A 176 10.24 -4.19 -7.42
CA SER A 176 11.49 -3.76 -8.05
C SER A 176 12.38 -3.10 -7.00
N ALA A 177 13.30 -3.87 -6.44
CA ALA A 177 14.35 -3.43 -5.51
C ALA A 177 15.74 -3.57 -6.12
N LYS A 178 15.87 -3.57 -7.44
CA LYS A 178 17.16 -3.65 -8.14
C LYS A 178 18.09 -2.48 -7.86
N ASN A 179 17.53 -1.32 -7.53
CA ASN A 179 18.26 -0.12 -7.11
C ASN A 179 18.41 -0.02 -5.58
N THR A 180 18.14 -1.12 -4.86
CA THR A 180 18.38 -1.24 -3.43
C THR A 180 19.54 -2.16 -3.18
N GLU A 181 20.64 -1.63 -2.66
CA GLU A 181 21.77 -2.44 -2.24
C GLU A 181 21.50 -3.05 -0.87
N SER A 182 21.49 -4.39 -0.77
CA SER A 182 21.22 -5.11 0.47
C SER A 182 22.27 -6.18 0.72
N GLN A 183 22.77 -6.27 1.97
CA GLN A 183 23.73 -7.33 2.33
C GLN A 183 23.08 -8.70 2.30
N THR A 184 21.89 -8.82 2.88
CA THR A 184 21.10 -10.06 2.89
C THR A 184 19.70 -9.80 2.36
N VAL A 185 19.29 -10.64 1.40
CA VAL A 185 17.96 -10.55 0.77
C VAL A 185 17.20 -11.85 0.96
N TYR A 186 15.95 -11.72 1.41
CA TYR A 186 14.94 -12.78 1.44
C TYR A 186 13.86 -12.45 0.42
N ALA A 187 13.63 -13.32 -0.55
CA ALA A 187 12.61 -13.16 -1.57
C ALA A 187 11.63 -14.34 -1.55
N LYS A 188 10.36 -14.08 -1.37
CA LYS A 188 9.31 -15.10 -1.32
C LYS A 188 8.18 -14.76 -2.30
N ILE A 189 7.78 -15.73 -3.12
CA ILE A 189 6.65 -15.60 -4.05
C ILE A 189 5.71 -16.78 -3.87
N ASN A 190 4.45 -16.47 -3.59
CA ASN A 190 3.34 -17.40 -3.66
C ASN A 190 2.43 -16.93 -4.82
N GLY A 191 2.59 -17.53 -6.01
CA GLY A 191 1.83 -17.15 -7.21
C GLY A 191 2.68 -16.92 -8.45
N SER A 192 2.38 -15.85 -9.20
CA SER A 192 3.01 -15.54 -10.48
C SER A 192 3.73 -14.18 -10.52
N GLY A 193 3.99 -13.60 -9.37
CA GLY A 193 4.63 -12.30 -9.25
C GLY A 193 6.10 -12.27 -9.68
N ASN A 194 6.67 -11.07 -9.70
CA ASN A 194 8.07 -10.86 -10.06
C ASN A 194 8.78 -10.02 -9.00
N ILE A 195 9.96 -10.46 -8.57
CA ILE A 195 10.83 -9.71 -7.66
C ILE A 195 12.19 -9.50 -8.36
N SER A 196 12.68 -8.25 -8.39
CA SER A 196 14.05 -7.94 -8.84
C SER A 196 14.81 -7.28 -7.69
N VAL A 197 16.00 -7.81 -7.35
CA VAL A 197 16.80 -7.39 -6.19
C VAL A 197 18.27 -7.22 -6.53
N ASN A 198 18.99 -6.48 -5.67
CA ASN A 198 20.45 -6.43 -5.69
C ASN A 198 20.97 -6.92 -4.33
N ALA A 199 21.57 -8.12 -4.32
CA ALA A 199 22.07 -8.80 -3.13
C ALA A 199 23.59 -8.89 -3.14
N ILE A 200 24.22 -8.46 -2.06
CA ILE A 200 25.69 -8.40 -1.98
C ILE A 200 26.27 -9.70 -1.44
N GLN A 201 25.79 -10.20 -0.28
CA GLN A 201 26.37 -11.36 0.40
C GLN A 201 25.48 -12.61 0.33
N THR A 202 24.18 -12.46 0.61
CA THR A 202 23.27 -13.60 0.72
C THR A 202 21.96 -13.32 0.02
N LEU A 203 21.47 -14.30 -0.75
CA LEU A 203 20.15 -14.29 -1.36
C LEU A 203 19.43 -15.60 -1.04
N LYS A 204 18.33 -15.52 -0.30
CA LYS A 204 17.43 -16.66 -0.07
C LYS A 204 16.13 -16.45 -0.83
N VAL A 205 15.78 -17.44 -1.66
CA VAL A 205 14.58 -17.39 -2.51
C VAL A 205 13.69 -18.58 -2.25
N ASN A 206 12.41 -18.31 -2.07
CA ASN A 206 11.38 -19.34 -2.01
C ASN A 206 10.24 -18.97 -2.99
N ILE A 207 10.00 -19.84 -3.97
CA ILE A 207 8.92 -19.66 -4.96
C ILE A 207 7.97 -20.84 -4.89
N SER A 208 6.69 -20.54 -4.64
CA SER A 208 5.57 -21.47 -4.78
C SER A 208 4.68 -20.98 -5.92
N GLY A 209 4.79 -21.62 -7.11
CA GLY A 209 4.04 -21.22 -8.31
C GLY A 209 4.91 -20.95 -9.53
N SER A 210 4.58 -19.91 -10.31
CA SER A 210 5.22 -19.57 -11.58
C SER A 210 5.97 -18.23 -11.55
N GLY A 211 6.21 -17.68 -10.37
CA GLY A 211 6.88 -16.41 -10.19
C GLY A 211 8.34 -16.39 -10.65
N LYS A 212 8.90 -15.19 -10.73
CA LYS A 212 10.29 -14.99 -11.15
C LYS A 212 11.04 -14.10 -10.17
N VAL A 213 12.28 -14.47 -9.85
CA VAL A 213 13.20 -13.63 -9.10
C VAL A 213 14.45 -13.37 -9.96
N GLY A 214 14.64 -12.10 -10.35
CA GLY A 214 15.85 -11.59 -10.96
C GLY A 214 16.76 -11.00 -9.87
N TYR A 215 18.07 -11.23 -9.96
CA TYR A 215 19.00 -10.66 -9.01
C TYR A 215 20.29 -10.15 -9.67
N SER A 216 20.86 -9.11 -9.10
CA SER A 216 22.21 -8.62 -9.37
C SER A 216 23.12 -8.78 -8.14
N GLY A 217 24.41 -8.55 -8.33
CA GLY A 217 25.43 -8.84 -7.30
C GLY A 217 26.05 -10.24 -7.43
N ASN A 218 26.81 -10.65 -6.43
CA ASN A 218 27.44 -11.97 -6.35
C ASN A 218 27.17 -12.67 -5.01
N PRO A 219 25.91 -12.82 -4.60
CA PRO A 219 25.57 -13.42 -3.33
C PRO A 219 25.78 -14.95 -3.33
N VAL A 220 25.95 -15.51 -2.14
CA VAL A 220 25.69 -16.93 -1.93
C VAL A 220 24.17 -17.11 -2.01
N THR A 221 23.73 -18.02 -2.89
CA THR A 221 22.30 -18.24 -3.15
C THR A 221 21.79 -19.51 -2.50
N ASP A 222 20.60 -19.43 -1.86
CA ASP A 222 19.83 -20.55 -1.34
C ASP A 222 18.44 -20.48 -1.97
N VAL A 223 18.09 -21.45 -2.85
CA VAL A 223 16.90 -21.35 -3.70
C VAL A 223 16.04 -22.59 -3.56
N THR A 224 14.77 -22.38 -3.20
CA THR A 224 13.73 -23.41 -3.17
C THR A 224 12.61 -23.02 -4.12
N ILE A 225 12.25 -23.91 -5.06
CA ILE A 225 11.17 -23.68 -6.02
C ILE A 225 10.22 -24.88 -6.00
N SER A 226 8.94 -24.58 -5.77
CA SER A 226 7.82 -25.51 -5.94
C SER A 226 6.92 -24.99 -7.05
N GLY A 227 7.01 -25.60 -8.25
CA GLY A 227 6.27 -25.19 -9.44
C GLY A 227 7.15 -24.85 -10.63
N SER A 228 6.73 -23.90 -11.46
CA SER A 228 7.42 -23.51 -12.71
C SER A 228 8.16 -22.17 -12.60
N GLY A 229 8.41 -21.71 -11.40
CA GLY A 229 9.13 -20.48 -11.12
C GLY A 229 10.58 -20.48 -11.62
N LYS A 230 11.19 -19.29 -11.68
CA LYS A 230 12.58 -19.14 -12.13
C LYS A 230 13.34 -18.14 -11.28
N VAL A 231 14.61 -18.43 -11.01
CA VAL A 231 15.60 -17.51 -10.46
C VAL A 231 16.71 -17.33 -11.48
N PHE A 232 17.10 -16.09 -11.74
CA PHE A 232 18.13 -15.79 -12.74
C PHE A 232 18.91 -14.54 -12.36
N LYS A 233 20.17 -14.47 -12.80
CA LYS A 233 21.02 -13.29 -12.65
C LYS A 233 20.73 -12.31 -13.78
N GLU A 234 20.50 -11.01 -13.44
CA GLU A 234 20.30 -9.90 -14.38
C GLU A 234 21.64 -9.28 -14.80
#